data_5baf3f8b9a3413f36ea8fc7d7bc8dc8b
#
_entry.id   5baf3f8b9a3413f36ea8fc7d7bc8dc8b
#
_cell.length_a   1.000
_cell.length_b   1.000
_cell.length_c   1.000
_cell.angle_alpha   90.00
_cell.angle_beta   90.00
_cell.angle_gamma   90.00
#
_symmetry.space_group_name_H-M   'P 1'
#
loop_
_entity.id
_entity.type
_entity.pdbx_description
1 polymer ?
#
loop_
_entity_poly.entity_id
_entity_poly.type
_entity_poly.pdbx_seq_one_letter_code
_entity_poly.pdbx_strand_id
1 'polypeptide(L)'
;MKKRIYLFATAVLVSILTAFGQTKEYQLSSHILDINQGQPAPGVRITLSKQDKDAQWTVVDEKLTDKDGRVKDFLKRDGNDHAGIYKLTYHVAPYFEAQKQSTFYPFIEVVFEIRDNNHYHVPITLSPYGYSTYRGS
;
A
#
# COMPACT_ATOMS: atom_id res chain seq x y z
N MET A 1 3.83 52.47 -54.08
CA MET A 1 3.19 51.35 -53.46
C MET A 1 4.04 50.91 -52.26
N LYS A 2 3.63 51.18 -51.04
CA LYS A 2 4.37 50.77 -49.86
C LYS A 2 3.82 49.39 -49.41
N LYS A 3 4.62 48.34 -49.54
CA LYS A 3 4.28 47.01 -49.00
C LYS A 3 4.48 47.01 -47.48
N ARG A 4 3.41 46.88 -46.73
CA ARG A 4 3.47 46.66 -45.27
C ARG A 4 3.74 45.17 -45.02
N ILE A 5 4.89 44.87 -44.47
CA ILE A 5 5.23 43.53 -43.99
C ILE A 5 4.67 43.44 -42.57
N TYR A 6 3.67 42.56 -42.38
CA TYR A 6 3.18 42.21 -41.03
C TYR A 6 4.05 41.08 -40.50
N LEU A 7 4.81 41.40 -39.47
CA LEU A 7 5.58 40.43 -38.74
C LEU A 7 4.63 39.73 -37.73
N PHE A 8 4.24 38.51 -38.00
CA PHE A 8 3.53 37.70 -37.00
C PHE A 8 4.56 37.13 -36.03
N ALA A 9 4.62 37.70 -34.82
CA ALA A 9 5.36 37.12 -33.71
C ALA A 9 4.51 35.99 -33.13
N THR A 10 4.82 34.76 -33.43
CA THR A 10 4.22 33.58 -32.79
C THR A 10 4.90 33.40 -31.45
N ALA A 11 4.23 33.84 -30.37
CA ALA A 11 4.65 33.54 -29.02
C ALA A 11 4.37 32.05 -28.76
N VAL A 12 5.39 31.24 -28.79
CA VAL A 12 5.32 29.83 -28.31
C VAL A 12 5.32 29.87 -26.79
N LEU A 13 4.16 29.74 -26.20
CA LEU A 13 4.00 29.57 -24.78
C LEU A 13 4.40 28.14 -24.41
N VAL A 14 5.65 27.95 -24.03
CA VAL A 14 6.13 26.66 -23.49
C VAL A 14 5.54 26.54 -22.08
N SER A 15 4.41 25.84 -21.97
CA SER A 15 3.87 25.42 -20.69
C SER A 15 4.78 24.35 -20.12
N ILE A 16 5.69 24.73 -19.22
CA ILE A 16 6.43 23.79 -18.40
C ILE A 16 5.44 23.24 -17.39
N LEU A 17 4.82 22.12 -17.71
CA LEU A 17 4.12 21.30 -16.71
C LEU A 17 5.19 20.71 -15.79
N THR A 18 5.47 21.38 -14.69
CA THR A 18 6.16 20.75 -13.57
C THR A 18 5.21 19.71 -13.00
N ALA A 19 5.39 18.46 -13.41
CA ALA A 19 4.74 17.35 -12.75
C ALA A 19 5.31 17.24 -11.33
N PHE A 20 4.71 17.97 -10.38
CA PHE A 20 4.90 17.68 -8.98
C PHE A 20 4.32 16.30 -8.75
N GLY A 21 5.16 15.28 -8.51
CA GLY A 21 4.72 13.96 -8.12
C GLY A 21 3.79 14.12 -6.91
N GLN A 22 2.51 13.72 -7.05
CA GLN A 22 1.57 13.77 -5.94
C GLN A 22 2.08 12.84 -4.85
N THR A 23 2.44 13.42 -3.69
CA THR A 23 2.71 12.64 -2.48
C THR A 23 1.43 11.90 -2.11
N LYS A 24 1.49 10.56 -1.99
CA LYS A 24 0.33 9.79 -1.56
C LYS A 24 -0.12 10.26 -0.17
N GLU A 25 -1.43 10.39 0.00
CA GLU A 25 -2.04 10.84 1.26
C GLU A 25 -1.73 9.91 2.43
N TYR A 26 -1.55 8.61 2.14
CA TYR A 26 -1.19 7.58 3.12
C TYR A 26 0.18 7.00 2.82
N GLN A 27 0.92 6.70 3.87
CA GLN A 27 2.30 6.24 3.73
C GLN A 27 2.41 4.73 3.50
N LEU A 28 1.41 3.95 3.91
CA LEU A 28 1.45 2.50 3.85
C LEU A 28 0.22 1.92 3.17
N SER A 29 0.44 0.96 2.32
CA SER A 29 -0.60 0.14 1.70
C SER A 29 -0.23 -1.33 1.72
N SER A 30 -1.22 -2.19 1.57
CA SER A 30 -1.06 -3.64 1.47
C SER A 30 -1.95 -4.22 0.36
N HIS A 31 -1.64 -5.42 -0.07
CA HIS A 31 -2.39 -6.16 -1.06
C HIS A 31 -2.26 -7.65 -0.81
N ILE A 32 -3.35 -8.39 -0.99
CA ILE A 32 -3.35 -9.84 -0.90
C ILE A 32 -3.77 -10.41 -2.26
N LEU A 33 -2.87 -11.18 -2.86
CA LEU A 33 -3.15 -12.00 -4.04
C LEU A 33 -3.30 -13.46 -3.61
N ASP A 34 -4.49 -14.02 -3.77
CA ASP A 34 -4.71 -15.46 -3.65
C ASP A 34 -4.18 -16.15 -4.92
N ILE A 35 -2.99 -16.73 -4.81
CA ILE A 35 -2.33 -17.37 -5.96
C ILE A 35 -2.96 -18.70 -6.33
N ASN A 36 -3.72 -19.31 -5.44
CA ASN A 36 -4.45 -20.54 -5.74
C ASN A 36 -5.61 -20.29 -6.71
N GLN A 37 -6.26 -19.14 -6.60
CA GLN A 37 -7.34 -18.72 -7.49
C GLN A 37 -6.89 -17.76 -8.60
N GLY A 38 -5.70 -17.15 -8.47
CA GLY A 38 -5.24 -16.08 -9.36
C GLY A 38 -6.07 -14.80 -9.22
N GLN A 39 -6.63 -14.55 -8.04
CA GLN A 39 -7.55 -13.44 -7.75
C GLN A 39 -7.14 -12.70 -6.49
N PRO A 40 -7.49 -11.41 -6.36
CA PRO A 40 -7.33 -10.70 -5.10
C PRO A 40 -8.20 -11.32 -4.00
N ALA A 41 -7.76 -11.21 -2.75
CA ALA A 41 -8.50 -11.69 -1.57
C ALA A 41 -9.24 -10.54 -0.88
N PRO A 42 -10.55 -10.37 -1.11
CA PRO A 42 -11.34 -9.33 -0.46
C PRO A 42 -11.78 -9.74 0.95
N GLY A 43 -12.07 -8.74 1.78
CA GLY A 43 -12.69 -8.96 3.09
C GLY A 43 -11.76 -9.58 4.14
N VAL A 44 -10.45 -9.56 3.92
CA VAL A 44 -9.47 -10.04 4.90
C VAL A 44 -9.12 -8.92 5.85
N ARG A 45 -9.23 -9.20 7.15
CA ARG A 45 -8.84 -8.26 8.19
C ARG A 45 -7.31 -8.20 8.30
N ILE A 46 -6.78 -6.98 8.27
CA ILE A 46 -5.35 -6.71 8.44
C ILE A 46 -5.18 -5.78 9.63
N THR A 47 -4.41 -6.20 10.61
CA THR A 47 -4.06 -5.39 11.79
C THR A 47 -2.66 -4.82 11.60
N LEU A 48 -2.52 -3.50 11.75
CA LEU A 48 -1.23 -2.82 11.78
C LEU A 48 -0.83 -2.58 13.23
N SER A 49 0.35 -3.05 13.61
CA SER A 49 0.94 -2.82 14.92
C SER A 49 2.29 -2.14 14.80
N LYS A 50 2.64 -1.32 15.78
CA LYS A 50 3.94 -0.68 15.90
C LYS A 50 4.67 -1.21 17.13
N GLN A 51 5.96 -1.46 16.98
CA GLN A 51 6.83 -1.86 18.09
C GLN A 51 7.28 -0.60 18.85
N ASP A 52 7.21 -0.65 20.16
CA ASP A 52 7.73 0.40 21.03
C ASP A 52 9.20 0.13 21.43
N LYS A 53 9.77 1.05 22.21
CA LYS A 53 11.15 0.96 22.69
C LYS A 53 11.44 -0.28 23.56
N ASP A 54 10.40 -0.87 24.16
CA ASP A 54 10.50 -2.05 25.01
C ASP A 54 10.18 -3.35 24.23
N ALA A 55 10.21 -3.27 22.90
CA ALA A 55 9.88 -4.35 21.97
C ALA A 55 8.46 -4.89 22.10
N GLN A 56 7.54 -4.10 22.67
CA GLN A 56 6.13 -4.45 22.77
C GLN A 56 5.36 -3.94 21.54
N TRP A 57 4.34 -4.70 21.15
CA TRP A 57 3.48 -4.36 20.01
C TRP A 57 2.23 -3.63 20.48
N THR A 58 1.93 -2.51 19.83
CA THR A 58 0.69 -1.75 20.03
C THR A 58 -0.06 -1.67 18.71
N VAL A 59 -1.33 -2.01 18.72
CA VAL A 59 -2.20 -1.89 17.54
C VAL A 59 -2.38 -0.42 17.20
N VAL A 60 -2.08 -0.08 15.95
CA VAL A 60 -2.19 1.29 15.41
C VAL A 60 -3.47 1.44 14.60
N ASP A 61 -3.83 0.43 13.82
CA ASP A 61 -4.98 0.46 12.93
C ASP A 61 -5.41 -0.95 12.55
N GLU A 62 -6.65 -1.09 12.08
CA GLU A 62 -7.19 -2.35 11.59
C GLU A 62 -8.17 -2.08 10.47
N LYS A 63 -8.00 -2.76 9.35
CA LYS A 63 -8.81 -2.57 8.15
C LYS A 63 -9.11 -3.90 7.45
N LEU A 64 -10.16 -3.90 6.64
CA LEU A 64 -10.50 -5.01 5.75
C LEU A 64 -9.98 -4.70 4.34
N THR A 65 -9.50 -5.72 3.65
CA THR A 65 -9.19 -5.58 2.23
C THR A 65 -10.46 -5.29 1.43
N ASP A 66 -10.32 -4.43 0.43
CA ASP A 66 -11.39 -4.08 -0.49
C ASP A 66 -11.63 -5.20 -1.56
N LYS A 67 -12.49 -4.93 -2.51
CA LYS A 67 -12.79 -5.86 -3.62
C LYS A 67 -11.56 -6.23 -4.46
N ASP A 68 -10.54 -5.38 -4.46
CA ASP A 68 -9.28 -5.60 -5.16
C ASP A 68 -8.20 -6.21 -4.25
N GLY A 69 -8.57 -6.67 -3.05
CA GLY A 69 -7.66 -7.26 -2.08
C GLY A 69 -6.71 -6.26 -1.44
N ARG A 70 -7.05 -4.96 -1.46
CA ARG A 70 -6.15 -3.89 -1.04
C ARG A 70 -6.63 -3.18 0.23
N VAL A 71 -5.67 -2.74 1.02
CA VAL A 71 -5.81 -1.65 1.99
C VAL A 71 -4.89 -0.54 1.54
N LYS A 72 -5.45 0.64 1.23
CA LYS A 72 -4.72 1.77 0.64
C LYS A 72 -4.41 2.87 1.65
N ASP A 73 -4.95 2.79 2.85
CA ASP A 73 -5.12 3.92 3.76
C ASP A 73 -4.62 3.64 5.18
N PHE A 74 -3.46 3.00 5.29
CA PHE A 74 -2.70 2.95 6.54
C PHE A 74 -1.76 4.15 6.65
N LEU A 75 -1.56 4.65 7.86
CA LEU A 75 -0.63 5.73 8.21
C LEU A 75 -0.87 7.01 7.40
N LYS A 76 -1.94 7.72 7.74
CA LYS A 76 -2.23 9.02 7.15
C LYS A 76 -1.06 9.98 7.35
N ARG A 77 -0.69 10.71 6.29
CA ARG A 77 0.33 11.76 6.36
C ARG A 77 -0.26 13.00 7.02
N ASP A 78 0.05 13.16 8.29
CA ASP A 78 -0.44 14.23 9.17
C ASP A 78 0.68 15.15 9.67
N GLY A 79 1.87 15.05 9.06
CA GLY A 79 3.08 15.77 9.47
C GLY A 79 3.87 15.07 10.57
N ASN A 80 3.38 13.95 11.13
CA ASN A 80 4.12 13.15 12.09
C ASN A 80 5.13 12.23 11.40
N ASP A 81 6.23 11.96 12.09
CA ASP A 81 7.20 10.95 11.67
C ASP A 81 6.65 9.55 11.99
N HIS A 82 6.53 8.72 10.95
CA HIS A 82 6.09 7.34 11.09
C HIS A 82 7.25 6.33 11.10
N ALA A 83 8.51 6.78 11.19
CA ALA A 83 9.63 5.85 11.26
C ALA A 83 9.48 4.86 12.43
N GLY A 84 9.86 3.62 12.19
CA GLY A 84 9.79 2.57 13.19
C GLY A 84 9.56 1.19 12.61
N ILE A 85 9.48 0.21 13.51
CA ILE A 85 9.22 -1.19 13.18
C ILE A 85 7.74 -1.45 13.31
N TYR A 86 7.15 -2.03 12.26
CA TYR A 86 5.73 -2.34 12.15
C TYR A 86 5.52 -3.81 11.85
N LYS A 87 4.33 -4.26 12.16
CA LYS A 87 3.86 -5.61 11.83
C LYS A 87 2.47 -5.53 11.22
N LEU A 88 2.29 -6.15 10.06
CA LEU A 88 0.98 -6.43 9.49
C LEU A 88 0.61 -7.86 9.84
N THR A 89 -0.53 -8.02 10.49
CA THR A 89 -1.12 -9.33 10.81
C THR A 89 -2.32 -9.55 9.90
N TYR A 90 -2.19 -10.54 9.02
CA TYR A 90 -3.22 -10.93 8.07
C TYR A 90 -4.03 -12.08 8.66
N HIS A 91 -5.30 -11.85 8.96
CA HIS A 91 -6.19 -12.85 9.55
C HIS A 91 -6.81 -13.71 8.44
N VAL A 92 -6.03 -14.65 7.93
CA VAL A 92 -6.37 -15.42 6.72
C VAL A 92 -7.27 -16.63 6.97
N ALA A 93 -7.35 -17.14 8.20
CA ALA A 93 -8.14 -18.32 8.51
C ALA A 93 -9.63 -18.15 8.15
N PRO A 94 -10.32 -17.05 8.51
CA PRO A 94 -11.71 -16.85 8.14
C PRO A 94 -11.93 -16.78 6.62
N TYR A 95 -10.96 -16.25 5.87
CA TYR A 95 -11.00 -16.19 4.42
C TYR A 95 -11.04 -17.59 3.79
N PHE A 96 -10.19 -18.50 4.29
CA PHE A 96 -10.17 -19.89 3.80
C PHE A 96 -11.37 -20.70 4.30
N GLU A 97 -11.78 -20.50 5.55
CA GLU A 97 -12.98 -21.16 6.11
C GLU A 97 -14.24 -20.86 5.28
N ALA A 98 -14.40 -19.61 4.84
CA ALA A 98 -15.52 -19.20 3.98
C ALA A 98 -15.52 -19.94 2.63
N GLN A 99 -14.37 -20.41 2.17
CA GLN A 99 -14.19 -21.20 0.95
C GLN A 99 -14.16 -22.71 1.21
N LYS A 100 -14.40 -23.12 2.46
CA LYS A 100 -14.31 -24.53 2.90
C LYS A 100 -12.94 -25.15 2.62
N GLN A 101 -11.88 -24.34 2.81
CA GLN A 101 -10.49 -24.74 2.65
C GLN A 101 -9.79 -24.75 4.01
N SER A 102 -8.97 -25.78 4.25
CA SER A 102 -8.05 -25.80 5.38
C SER A 102 -6.83 -24.96 5.05
N THR A 103 -6.25 -24.34 6.06
CA THR A 103 -4.98 -23.61 5.94
C THR A 103 -4.02 -24.07 7.03
N PHE A 104 -2.75 -24.06 6.71
CA PHE A 104 -1.68 -24.31 7.68
C PHE A 104 -1.47 -23.10 8.61
N TYR A 105 -1.84 -21.89 8.16
CA TYR A 105 -1.58 -20.63 8.85
C TYR A 105 -2.88 -20.10 9.50
N PRO A 106 -2.93 -19.97 10.84
CA PRO A 106 -4.07 -19.32 11.50
C PRO A 106 -4.11 -17.81 11.20
N PHE A 107 -2.95 -17.21 11.06
CA PHE A 107 -2.71 -15.83 10.61
C PHE A 107 -1.28 -15.73 10.10
N ILE A 108 -0.97 -14.65 9.38
CA ILE A 108 0.36 -14.37 8.84
C ILE A 108 0.83 -13.04 9.39
N GLU A 109 2.05 -12.98 9.89
CA GLU A 109 2.68 -11.76 10.37
C GLU A 109 3.86 -11.38 9.48
N VAL A 110 3.86 -10.13 9.03
CA VAL A 110 4.97 -9.54 8.25
C VAL A 110 5.51 -8.36 9.00
N VAL A 111 6.76 -8.46 9.44
CA VAL A 111 7.48 -7.40 10.14
C VAL A 111 8.34 -6.65 9.14
N PHE A 112 8.28 -5.32 9.17
CA PHE A 112 9.04 -4.44 8.30
C PHE A 112 9.38 -3.12 9.02
N GLU A 113 10.30 -2.36 8.44
CA GLU A 113 10.73 -1.09 9.02
C GLU A 113 10.49 0.07 8.07
N ILE A 114 9.88 1.14 8.57
CA ILE A 114 9.77 2.43 7.90
C ILE A 114 10.94 3.30 8.38
N ARG A 115 11.78 3.76 7.43
CA ARG A 115 13.01 4.53 7.71
C ARG A 115 13.00 5.94 7.17
N ASP A 116 12.07 6.26 6.28
CA ASP A 116 11.99 7.53 5.58
C ASP A 116 10.53 7.93 5.29
N ASN A 117 10.32 9.00 4.55
CA ASN A 117 8.99 9.49 4.20
C ASN A 117 8.45 8.93 2.88
N ASN A 118 9.12 7.97 2.26
CA ASN A 118 8.61 7.33 1.05
C ASN A 118 7.34 6.53 1.34
N HIS A 119 6.57 6.26 0.29
CA HIS A 119 5.46 5.33 0.40
C HIS A 119 5.99 3.89 0.49
N TYR A 120 5.37 3.12 1.37
CA TYR A 120 5.66 1.70 1.57
C TYR A 120 4.47 0.87 1.11
N HIS A 121 4.72 -0.12 0.27
CA HIS A 121 3.74 -1.09 -0.13
C HIS A 121 4.21 -2.49 0.27
N VAL A 122 3.42 -3.16 1.10
CA VAL A 122 3.74 -4.49 1.63
C VAL A 122 2.66 -5.47 1.17
N PRO A 123 2.84 -6.14 0.04
CA PRO A 123 1.92 -7.16 -0.45
C PRO A 123 2.27 -8.54 0.09
N ILE A 124 1.28 -9.44 0.09
CA ILE A 124 1.52 -10.87 0.21
C ILE A 124 0.90 -11.61 -0.98
N THR A 125 1.54 -12.70 -1.36
CA THR A 125 0.89 -13.78 -2.12
C THR A 125 0.45 -14.85 -1.13
N LEU A 126 -0.73 -15.41 -1.33
CA LEU A 126 -1.38 -16.27 -0.36
C LEU A 126 -1.86 -17.56 -1.01
N SER A 127 -1.57 -18.69 -0.36
CA SER A 127 -2.23 -19.97 -0.60
C SER A 127 -2.54 -20.63 0.74
N PRO A 128 -3.32 -21.71 0.78
CA PRO A 128 -3.63 -22.38 2.05
C PRO A 128 -2.40 -22.88 2.82
N TYR A 129 -1.31 -23.20 2.14
CA TYR A 129 -0.11 -23.83 2.73
C TYR A 129 1.18 -23.06 2.47
N GLY A 130 1.12 -21.83 2.00
CA GLY A 130 2.32 -21.02 1.77
C GLY A 130 1.98 -19.56 1.50
N TYR A 131 2.95 -18.69 1.71
CA TYR A 131 2.84 -17.29 1.37
C TYR A 131 4.21 -16.72 1.06
N SER A 132 4.23 -15.60 0.41
CA SER A 132 5.44 -14.78 0.25
C SER A 132 5.11 -13.32 0.43
N THR A 133 6.13 -12.54 0.72
CA THR A 133 6.03 -11.08 0.82
C THR A 133 7.26 -10.44 0.21
N TYR A 134 7.14 -9.18 -0.17
CA TYR A 134 8.24 -8.39 -0.71
C TYR A 134 7.94 -6.90 -0.51
N ARG A 135 8.94 -6.06 -0.71
CA ARG A 135 8.71 -4.62 -0.79
C ARG A 135 8.18 -4.28 -2.18
N GLY A 136 6.90 -3.92 -2.26
CA GLY A 136 6.28 -3.45 -3.50
C GLY A 136 6.66 -2.00 -3.84
N SER A 137 6.26 -1.57 -5.00
CA SER A 137 6.49 -0.20 -5.48
C SER A 137 5.23 0.67 -5.36
#